data_4bde9e91eb09fbfb9d0248b45e2f6fad
#
_entry.id   4bde9e91eb09fbfb9d0248b45e2f6fad
#
_cell.length_a   1.000
_cell.length_b   1.000
_cell.length_c   1.000
_cell.angle_alpha   90.00
_cell.angle_beta   90.00
_cell.angle_gamma   90.00
#
_symmetry.space_group_name_H-M   'P 1'
#
loop_
_entity.id
_entity.type
_entity.pdbx_description
1 polymer ?
#
loop_
_entity_poly.entity_id
_entity_poly.type
_entity_poly.pdbx_seq_one_letter_code
_entity_poly.pdbx_strand_id
1 'polypeptide(L)'
;MILVARWRTLAVGLVVGFAVACTGCSNTVALDPAPDANNPDCANLTVRLPDRVEGQDRRWTDAQATGAWGSPVTIILTCGVDVPGPSTLPCFYLGGTDWIALPQEKGIQRVVTFGRDPAVEVAISRTGDLDFASVLDGLGDLVDSALPAASAECTDRTEVRE
;
A
#
# COMPACT_ATOMS: atom_id res chain seq x y z
N MET A 1 -71.42 -1.67 -26.27
CA MET A 1 -70.66 -2.64 -25.48
C MET A 1 -69.38 -3.00 -26.21
N ILE A 2 -68.30 -2.24 -26.15
CA ILE A 2 -66.92 -2.58 -26.54
C ILE A 2 -66.10 -1.30 -26.28
N LEU A 3 -65.50 -1.13 -25.09
CA LEU A 3 -64.54 -0.03 -24.83
C LEU A 3 -63.88 -0.19 -23.45
N VAL A 4 -63.33 -1.37 -23.14
CA VAL A 4 -62.56 -1.62 -21.88
C VAL A 4 -61.36 -2.56 -22.04
N ALA A 5 -60.70 -2.60 -23.19
CA ALA A 5 -59.63 -3.54 -23.42
C ALA A 5 -58.34 -2.96 -24.02
N ARG A 6 -57.93 -1.71 -23.69
CA ARG A 6 -56.69 -1.15 -24.27
C ARG A 6 -55.76 -0.43 -23.28
N TRP A 7 -55.91 -0.55 -21.95
CA TRP A 7 -55.09 0.17 -21.00
C TRP A 7 -54.21 -0.74 -20.12
N ARG A 8 -54.06 -2.02 -20.41
CA ARG A 8 -53.28 -2.95 -19.58
C ARG A 8 -51.90 -3.35 -20.13
N THR A 9 -51.48 -2.85 -21.29
CA THR A 9 -50.21 -3.25 -21.93
C THR A 9 -49.06 -2.20 -21.87
N LEU A 10 -49.29 -1.04 -21.28
CA LEU A 10 -48.26 0.05 -21.23
C LEU A 10 -47.54 0.17 -19.88
N ALA A 11 -47.93 -0.62 -18.87
CA ALA A 11 -47.34 -0.52 -17.55
C ALA A 11 -46.17 -1.51 -17.26
N VAL A 12 -45.90 -2.46 -18.16
CA VAL A 12 -44.85 -3.50 -17.93
C VAL A 12 -43.50 -3.11 -18.56
N GLY A 13 -43.46 -2.13 -19.44
CA GLY A 13 -42.23 -1.73 -20.16
C GLY A 13 -41.27 -0.80 -19.39
N LEU A 14 -41.68 -0.25 -18.23
CA LEU A 14 -40.89 0.80 -17.55
C LEU A 14 -40.07 0.32 -16.35
N VAL A 15 -40.16 -0.92 -15.95
CA VAL A 15 -39.46 -1.47 -14.75
C VAL A 15 -38.16 -2.19 -15.09
N VAL A 16 -37.89 -2.52 -16.35
CA VAL A 16 -36.68 -3.29 -16.75
C VAL A 16 -35.49 -2.38 -17.08
N GLY A 17 -35.67 -1.06 -17.18
CA GLY A 17 -34.63 -0.11 -17.63
C GLY A 17 -33.70 0.46 -16.53
N PHE A 18 -33.88 0.12 -15.23
CA PHE A 18 -33.16 0.84 -14.15
C PHE A 18 -32.10 -0.02 -13.40
N ALA A 19 -31.78 -1.21 -13.88
CA ALA A 19 -30.91 -2.16 -13.16
C ALA A 19 -29.46 -2.27 -13.70
N VAL A 20 -28.98 -1.34 -14.57
CA VAL A 20 -27.65 -1.50 -15.21
C VAL A 20 -26.79 -0.25 -15.07
N ALA A 21 -26.63 0.31 -13.88
CA ALA A 21 -25.76 1.47 -13.70
C ALA A 21 -24.95 1.45 -12.39
N CYS A 22 -24.50 0.28 -11.92
CA CYS A 22 -23.56 0.19 -10.79
C CYS A 22 -22.37 -0.72 -11.09
N THR A 23 -21.81 -0.68 -12.30
CA THR A 23 -20.44 -1.12 -12.50
C THR A 23 -19.52 0.04 -12.14
N GLY A 24 -19.48 0.43 -10.86
CA GLY A 24 -18.43 1.25 -10.32
C GLY A 24 -17.13 0.46 -10.47
N CYS A 25 -16.30 0.81 -11.46
CA CYS A 25 -14.90 0.41 -11.47
C CYS A 25 -14.28 0.98 -10.20
N SER A 26 -14.23 0.19 -9.13
CA SER A 26 -13.49 0.56 -7.94
C SER A 26 -12.02 0.58 -8.35
N ASN A 27 -11.44 1.76 -8.40
CA ASN A 27 -10.02 1.97 -8.66
C ASN A 27 -9.18 1.57 -7.43
N THR A 28 -9.72 0.69 -6.59
CA THR A 28 -9.16 0.22 -5.33
C THR A 28 -8.21 -0.95 -5.60
N VAL A 29 -7.05 -0.91 -4.97
CA VAL A 29 -6.04 -1.97 -5.02
C VAL A 29 -6.42 -3.01 -3.97
N ALA A 30 -6.66 -4.25 -4.41
CA ALA A 30 -6.93 -5.37 -3.51
C ALA A 30 -5.63 -5.87 -2.89
N LEU A 31 -5.54 -5.83 -1.57
CA LEU A 31 -4.40 -6.28 -0.76
C LEU A 31 -4.89 -7.10 0.43
N ASP A 32 -3.99 -7.87 1.02
CA ASP A 32 -4.23 -8.55 2.29
C ASP A 32 -3.64 -7.72 3.44
N PRO A 33 -4.37 -7.57 4.57
CA PRO A 33 -3.82 -6.89 5.75
C PRO A 33 -2.73 -7.75 6.40
N ALA A 34 -1.72 -7.09 6.96
CA ALA A 34 -0.68 -7.77 7.74
C ALA A 34 -1.26 -8.32 9.06
N PRO A 35 -0.55 -9.29 9.72
CA PRO A 35 -1.03 -9.88 10.97
C PRO A 35 -1.32 -8.86 12.08
N ASP A 36 -0.50 -7.82 12.21
CA ASP A 36 -0.66 -6.74 13.20
C ASP A 36 -1.16 -5.42 12.59
N ALA A 37 -1.95 -5.49 11.51
CA ALA A 37 -2.51 -4.30 10.86
C ALA A 37 -3.42 -3.46 11.77
N ASN A 38 -3.94 -4.04 12.87
CA ASN A 38 -4.77 -3.35 13.86
C ASN A 38 -3.97 -2.54 14.89
N ASN A 39 -2.63 -2.56 14.84
CA ASN A 39 -1.79 -1.81 15.74
C ASN A 39 -2.10 -0.30 15.62
N PRO A 40 -2.33 0.42 16.75
CA PRO A 40 -2.63 1.86 16.72
C PRO A 40 -1.53 2.68 16.03
N ASP A 41 -0.27 2.28 16.14
CA ASP A 41 0.84 2.99 15.52
C ASP A 41 0.81 2.86 13.99
N CYS A 42 0.32 1.74 13.45
CA CYS A 42 0.04 1.62 12.03
C CYS A 42 -1.03 2.61 11.55
N ALA A 43 -2.04 2.91 12.39
CA ALA A 43 -3.00 3.96 12.06
C ALA A 43 -2.34 5.35 12.03
N ASN A 44 -1.43 5.65 12.99
CA ASN A 44 -0.66 6.89 13.00
C ASN A 44 0.19 7.07 11.73
N LEU A 45 0.76 5.99 11.21
CA LEU A 45 1.51 5.99 9.95
C LEU A 45 0.58 6.21 8.76
N THR A 46 -0.51 5.44 8.64
CA THR A 46 -1.34 5.43 7.44
C THR A 46 -2.10 6.72 7.19
N VAL A 47 -2.49 7.46 8.24
CA VAL A 47 -3.15 8.76 8.09
C VAL A 47 -2.21 9.85 7.58
N ARG A 48 -0.90 9.63 7.61
CA ARG A 48 0.13 10.56 7.14
C ARG A 48 0.72 10.18 5.79
N LEU A 49 0.28 9.06 5.19
CA LEU A 49 0.80 8.62 3.90
C LEU A 49 0.61 9.71 2.84
N PRO A 50 1.65 10.06 2.06
CA PRO A 50 1.60 11.13 1.10
C PRO A 50 0.70 10.78 -0.09
N ASP A 51 0.10 11.80 -0.70
CA ASP A 51 -0.71 11.66 -1.92
C ASP A 51 0.14 11.27 -3.13
N ARG A 52 1.46 11.46 -3.07
CA ARG A 52 2.38 11.14 -4.15
C ARG A 52 3.73 10.68 -3.62
N VAL A 53 4.29 9.61 -4.21
CA VAL A 53 5.64 9.09 -3.97
C VAL A 53 6.35 8.93 -5.31
N GLU A 54 7.52 9.54 -5.50
CA GLU A 54 8.29 9.49 -6.75
C GLU A 54 7.43 9.71 -8.01
N GLY A 55 6.59 10.75 -7.98
CA GLY A 55 5.68 11.07 -9.09
C GLY A 55 4.49 10.12 -9.24
N GLN A 56 4.41 9.04 -8.47
CA GLN A 56 3.30 8.10 -8.49
C GLN A 56 2.16 8.57 -7.59
N ASP A 57 0.95 8.70 -8.14
CA ASP A 57 -0.24 9.11 -7.38
C ASP A 57 -0.72 7.98 -6.47
N ARG A 58 -1.19 8.34 -5.27
CA ARG A 58 -1.77 7.41 -4.30
C ARG A 58 -3.02 6.73 -4.83
N ARG A 59 -3.17 5.46 -4.48
CA ARG A 59 -4.33 4.63 -4.80
C ARG A 59 -5.04 4.22 -3.51
N TRP A 60 -6.36 4.09 -3.57
CA TRP A 60 -7.11 3.49 -2.48
C TRP A 60 -6.82 1.99 -2.39
N THR A 61 -6.73 1.48 -1.16
CA THR A 61 -6.56 0.05 -0.85
C THR A 61 -7.75 -0.45 -0.05
N ASP A 62 -8.07 -1.73 -0.13
CA ASP A 62 -9.14 -2.37 0.65
C ASP A 62 -8.62 -3.09 1.91
N ALA A 63 -7.30 -3.10 2.12
CA ALA A 63 -6.67 -3.68 3.29
C ALA A 63 -6.25 -2.60 4.31
N GLN A 64 -6.45 -2.91 5.58
CA GLN A 64 -6.06 -2.05 6.69
C GLN A 64 -4.53 -1.90 6.76
N ALA A 65 -4.08 -0.72 7.18
CA ALA A 65 -2.68 -0.37 7.39
C ALA A 65 -1.80 -0.53 6.15
N THR A 66 -2.37 -0.24 4.97
CA THR A 66 -1.67 -0.29 3.69
C THR A 66 -1.71 1.03 2.94
N GLY A 67 -0.74 1.23 2.06
CA GLY A 67 -0.70 2.30 1.08
C GLY A 67 -0.24 1.76 -0.27
N ALA A 68 -0.73 2.33 -1.37
CA ALA A 68 -0.32 1.95 -2.71
C ALA A 68 -0.19 3.18 -3.61
N TRP A 69 0.78 3.17 -4.53
CA TRP A 69 1.01 4.26 -5.49
C TRP A 69 1.29 3.71 -6.87
N GLY A 70 0.87 4.48 -7.87
CA GLY A 70 1.09 4.21 -9.29
C GLY A 70 -0.09 3.55 -10.01
N SER A 71 -0.10 3.68 -11.34
CA SER A 71 -1.07 3.05 -12.23
C SER A 71 -0.39 2.59 -13.53
N PRO A 72 0.00 1.32 -13.61
CA PRO A 72 -0.18 0.23 -12.64
C PRO A 72 0.52 0.49 -11.30
N VAL A 73 0.11 -0.24 -10.25
CA VAL A 73 0.72 -0.11 -8.91
C VAL A 73 2.19 -0.52 -8.97
N THR A 74 3.06 0.36 -8.48
CA THR A 74 4.52 0.18 -8.48
C THR A 74 5.12 0.22 -7.08
N ILE A 75 4.42 0.82 -6.11
CA ILE A 75 4.87 0.92 -4.73
C ILE A 75 3.71 0.49 -3.83
N ILE A 76 3.99 -0.39 -2.86
CA ILE A 76 3.05 -0.81 -1.81
C ILE A 76 3.76 -0.68 -0.47
N LEU A 77 3.10 -0.08 0.52
CA LEU A 77 3.53 -0.05 1.91
C LEU A 77 2.53 -0.87 2.73
N THR A 78 3.03 -1.70 3.63
CA THR A 78 2.23 -2.53 4.54
C THR A 78 2.80 -2.41 5.95
N CYS A 79 2.01 -1.93 6.89
CA CYS A 79 2.37 -1.83 8.31
C CYS A 79 1.78 -2.99 9.10
N GLY A 80 2.52 -3.45 10.13
CA GLY A 80 2.12 -4.57 10.99
C GLY A 80 2.54 -5.93 10.44
N VAL A 81 3.56 -5.97 9.57
CA VAL A 81 4.19 -7.24 9.16
C VAL A 81 4.98 -7.85 10.32
N ASP A 82 5.35 -9.11 10.19
CA ASP A 82 6.17 -9.79 11.21
C ASP A 82 7.47 -9.01 11.44
N VAL A 83 7.78 -8.76 12.72
CA VAL A 83 9.02 -8.07 13.12
C VAL A 83 10.21 -8.96 12.81
N PRO A 84 11.15 -8.51 11.94
CA PRO A 84 12.30 -9.34 11.59
C PRO A 84 13.24 -9.52 12.79
N GLY A 85 13.63 -10.75 13.04
CA GLY A 85 14.72 -11.08 13.98
C GLY A 85 16.10 -10.76 13.38
N PRO A 86 17.19 -11.08 14.13
CA PRO A 86 18.54 -10.98 13.61
C PRO A 86 18.69 -11.68 12.27
N SER A 87 19.27 -11.02 11.29
CA SER A 87 19.32 -11.46 9.90
C SER A 87 20.73 -11.28 9.32
N THR A 88 21.11 -12.14 8.38
CA THR A 88 22.30 -11.98 7.55
C THR A 88 22.00 -11.33 6.20
N LEU A 89 20.75 -10.95 5.97
CA LEU A 89 20.36 -10.21 4.76
C LEU A 89 20.95 -8.80 4.76
N PRO A 90 21.19 -8.22 3.58
CA PRO A 90 21.72 -6.87 3.47
C PRO A 90 20.85 -5.88 4.24
N CYS A 91 21.49 -5.07 5.08
CA CYS A 91 20.86 -3.99 5.81
C CYS A 91 21.47 -2.65 5.43
N PHE A 92 20.62 -1.63 5.28
CA PHE A 92 21.04 -0.29 4.92
C PHE A 92 20.16 0.75 5.64
N TYR A 93 20.70 1.95 5.81
CA TYR A 93 20.02 3.07 6.46
C TYR A 93 19.60 4.09 5.42
N LEU A 94 18.30 4.47 5.42
CA LEU A 94 17.75 5.45 4.50
C LEU A 94 16.46 6.06 5.07
N GLY A 95 16.32 7.39 4.95
CA GLY A 95 15.14 8.09 5.48
C GLY A 95 14.95 7.87 6.99
N GLY A 96 15.98 8.02 7.81
CA GLY A 96 15.88 7.85 9.27
C GLY A 96 15.61 6.41 9.75
N THR A 97 15.59 5.42 8.84
CA THR A 97 15.15 4.06 9.14
C THR A 97 16.15 3.02 8.63
N ASP A 98 16.38 1.99 9.44
CA ASP A 98 17.13 0.80 9.03
C ASP A 98 16.21 -0.19 8.30
N TRP A 99 16.65 -0.63 7.11
CA TRP A 99 15.92 -1.54 6.24
C TRP A 99 16.69 -2.82 5.96
N ILE A 100 16.02 -3.96 6.05
CA ILE A 100 16.53 -5.25 5.56
C ILE A 100 15.99 -5.47 4.15
N ALA A 101 16.89 -5.70 3.18
CA ALA A 101 16.51 -6.08 1.83
C ALA A 101 16.17 -7.56 1.77
N LEU A 102 14.92 -7.88 1.45
CA LEU A 102 14.48 -9.25 1.20
C LEU A 102 14.92 -9.69 -0.21
N PRO A 103 15.05 -11.01 -0.47
CA PRO A 103 15.33 -11.48 -1.81
C PRO A 103 14.35 -10.94 -2.84
N GLN A 104 14.85 -10.47 -3.97
CA GLN A 104 14.02 -9.96 -5.05
C GLN A 104 13.21 -11.10 -5.69
N GLU A 105 11.91 -10.89 -5.87
CA GLU A 105 11.03 -11.85 -6.50
C GLU A 105 10.20 -11.19 -7.62
N LYS A 106 10.15 -11.83 -8.79
CA LYS A 106 9.30 -11.40 -9.94
C LYS A 106 9.44 -9.91 -10.31
N GLY A 107 10.65 -9.35 -10.17
CA GLY A 107 10.88 -7.94 -10.46
C GLY A 107 10.40 -6.97 -9.37
N ILE A 108 10.04 -7.46 -8.19
CA ILE A 108 9.67 -6.67 -7.03
C ILE A 108 10.78 -6.77 -5.98
N GLN A 109 11.31 -5.64 -5.55
CA GLN A 109 12.17 -5.55 -4.38
C GLN A 109 11.32 -5.24 -3.17
N ARG A 110 11.46 -6.06 -2.13
CA ARG A 110 10.81 -5.85 -0.84
C ARG A 110 11.86 -5.50 0.20
N VAL A 111 11.55 -4.55 1.04
CA VAL A 111 12.37 -4.18 2.20
C VAL A 111 11.46 -4.13 3.42
N VAL A 112 12.03 -4.44 4.57
CA VAL A 112 11.30 -4.41 5.85
C VAL A 112 12.13 -3.62 6.86
N THR A 113 11.47 -2.83 7.71
CA THR A 113 12.14 -2.07 8.78
C THR A 113 12.79 -3.01 9.78
N PHE A 114 13.99 -2.65 10.26
CA PHE A 114 14.68 -3.36 11.33
C PHE A 114 14.56 -2.62 12.66
N GLY A 115 14.36 -3.35 13.73
CA GLY A 115 14.27 -2.81 15.09
C GLY A 115 12.99 -2.04 15.41
N ARG A 116 12.00 -2.04 14.51
CA ARG A 116 10.72 -1.37 14.76
C ARG A 116 9.58 -2.36 14.99
N ASP A 117 8.70 -2.02 15.93
CA ASP A 117 7.47 -2.73 16.25
C ASP A 117 6.35 -1.69 16.43
N PRO A 118 5.34 -1.63 15.55
CA PRO A 118 5.10 -2.53 14.41
C PRO A 118 6.14 -2.36 13.28
N ALA A 119 6.44 -3.47 12.59
CA ALA A 119 7.32 -3.42 11.43
C ALA A 119 6.55 -3.01 10.16
N VAL A 120 7.27 -2.35 9.24
CA VAL A 120 6.73 -1.87 7.96
C VAL A 120 7.48 -2.52 6.81
N GLU A 121 6.75 -3.04 5.84
CA GLU A 121 7.30 -3.52 4.58
C GLU A 121 6.98 -2.53 3.46
N VAL A 122 7.96 -2.29 2.58
CA VAL A 122 7.76 -1.57 1.33
C VAL A 122 8.15 -2.49 0.17
N ALA A 123 7.22 -2.70 -0.74
CA ALA A 123 7.42 -3.45 -1.99
C ALA A 123 7.47 -2.47 -3.17
N ILE A 124 8.56 -2.50 -3.93
CA ILE A 124 8.83 -1.58 -5.04
C ILE A 124 9.05 -2.38 -6.31
N SER A 125 8.28 -2.07 -7.36
CA SER A 125 8.51 -2.63 -8.69
C SER A 125 9.83 -2.11 -9.26
N ARG A 126 10.69 -3.03 -9.71
CA ARG A 126 11.95 -2.69 -10.39
C ARG A 126 11.76 -2.49 -11.89
N THR A 127 10.52 -2.53 -12.37
CA THR A 127 10.15 -2.23 -13.74
C THR A 127 9.82 -0.75 -13.88
N GLY A 128 10.56 -0.01 -14.69
CA GLY A 128 10.39 1.43 -14.90
C GLY A 128 11.52 2.27 -14.29
N ASP A 129 11.32 3.59 -14.27
CA ASP A 129 12.34 4.59 -13.92
C ASP A 129 12.24 5.07 -12.45
N LEU A 130 11.62 4.26 -11.56
CA LEU A 130 11.52 4.62 -10.14
C LEU A 130 12.91 4.58 -9.48
N ASP A 131 13.28 5.66 -8.82
CA ASP A 131 14.44 5.69 -7.96
C ASP A 131 14.09 5.03 -6.61
N PHE A 132 14.64 3.84 -6.41
CA PHE A 132 14.45 3.04 -5.20
C PHE A 132 14.89 3.80 -3.94
N ALA A 133 16.01 4.53 -4.01
CA ALA A 133 16.54 5.26 -2.87
C ALA A 133 15.60 6.42 -2.49
N SER A 134 15.15 7.21 -3.46
CA SER A 134 14.22 8.30 -3.22
C SER A 134 12.87 7.85 -2.67
N VAL A 135 12.33 6.71 -3.14
CA VAL A 135 11.11 6.11 -2.57
C VAL A 135 11.30 5.80 -1.09
N LEU A 136 12.40 5.15 -0.73
CA LEU A 136 12.66 4.75 0.65
C LEU A 136 13.09 5.89 1.55
N ASP A 137 13.76 6.91 1.01
CA ASP A 137 14.10 8.11 1.77
C ASP A 137 12.82 8.80 2.26
N GLY A 138 11.89 9.10 1.35
CA GLY A 138 10.64 9.76 1.72
C GLY A 138 9.71 8.91 2.61
N LEU A 139 9.61 7.61 2.36
CA LEU A 139 8.79 6.73 3.19
C LEU A 139 9.48 6.40 4.52
N GLY A 140 10.81 6.33 4.57
CA GLY A 140 11.60 6.12 5.77
C GLY A 140 11.46 7.27 6.76
N ASP A 141 11.57 8.51 6.30
CA ASP A 141 11.34 9.70 7.13
C ASP A 141 9.94 9.71 7.73
N LEU A 142 8.95 9.28 6.96
CA LEU A 142 7.59 9.15 7.46
C LEU A 142 7.50 8.05 8.54
N VAL A 143 8.09 6.89 8.31
CA VAL A 143 8.14 5.78 9.27
C VAL A 143 8.84 6.22 10.55
N ASP A 144 9.99 6.90 10.45
CA ASP A 144 10.76 7.40 11.60
C ASP A 144 9.95 8.39 12.43
N SER A 145 9.21 9.29 11.78
CA SER A 145 8.42 10.32 12.48
C SER A 145 7.08 9.82 13.02
N ALA A 146 6.52 8.74 12.48
CA ALA A 146 5.18 8.25 12.79
C ALA A 146 5.15 7.08 13.75
N LEU A 147 6.21 6.26 13.80
CA LEU A 147 6.29 5.05 14.61
C LEU A 147 7.20 5.25 15.82
N PRO A 148 7.09 4.38 16.85
CA PRO A 148 8.02 4.36 17.97
C PRO A 148 9.48 4.23 17.52
N ALA A 149 10.40 4.79 18.31
CA ALA A 149 11.82 4.70 18.06
C ALA A 149 12.27 3.24 17.92
N ALA A 150 13.25 3.01 17.02
CA ALA A 150 13.80 1.69 16.82
C ALA A 150 14.47 1.16 18.09
N SER A 151 14.22 -0.10 18.43
CA SER A 151 14.80 -0.83 19.57
C SER A 151 16.15 -1.45 19.24
N ALA A 152 16.49 -1.57 17.96
CA ALA A 152 17.73 -2.11 17.45
C ALA A 152 18.14 -1.44 16.14
N GLU A 153 19.43 -1.46 15.84
CA GLU A 153 20.00 -0.89 14.62
C GLU A 153 20.86 -1.95 13.90
N CYS A 154 21.02 -1.78 12.60
CA CYS A 154 21.93 -2.64 11.83
C CYS A 154 23.39 -2.40 12.22
N THR A 155 24.15 -3.47 12.49
CA THR A 155 25.57 -3.38 12.82
C THR A 155 26.45 -3.14 11.61
N ASP A 156 26.11 -3.75 10.46
CA ASP A 156 26.83 -3.61 9.20
C ASP A 156 25.94 -2.90 8.18
N ARG A 157 25.87 -1.56 8.32
CA ARG A 157 25.11 -0.72 7.37
C ARG A 157 25.85 -0.61 6.06
N THR A 158 25.23 -1.04 4.96
CA THR A 158 25.68 -0.67 3.64
C THR A 158 25.24 0.78 3.39
N GLU A 159 26.20 1.71 3.22
CA GLU A 159 25.85 3.07 2.80
C GLU A 159 25.34 3.03 1.37
N VAL A 160 24.08 3.37 1.17
CA VAL A 160 23.53 3.63 -0.16
C VAL A 160 24.06 5.01 -0.57
N ARG A 161 25.07 5.05 -1.41
CA ARG A 161 25.57 6.31 -1.98
C ARG A 161 24.58 6.79 -3.04
N GLU A 162 24.15 8.04 -2.90
CA GLU A 162 23.47 8.81 -3.94
C GLU A 162 24.27 8.89 -5.24
#